data_66c727ea05b17c30ea8859ef6ed4c95e
#
_entry.id   66c727ea05b17c30ea8859ef6ed4c95e
#
_cell.length_a   1.000
_cell.length_b   1.000
_cell.length_c   1.000
_cell.angle_alpha   90.00
_cell.angle_beta   90.00
_cell.angle_gamma   90.00
#
_symmetry.space_group_name_H-M   'P 1'
#
loop_
_entity.id
_entity.type
_entity.pdbx_description
1 polymer ?
#
loop_
_entity_poly.entity_id
_entity_poly.type
_entity_poly.pdbx_seq_one_letter_code
_entity_poly.pdbx_strand_id
1 'polypeptide(L)'
;MLPGSRKQSLIEDRPVGDHTKPLRILLVDSWYSTYKGVILLVRVFDGLIRAGDQIVSFATGLKYTVGEVGIMYPDQTPQTSLRAGQVGYIYFNPGMKRSQEAKLGDTYTTVGSEGIVKPLPGFEEPKSMVFVAAFPVDQGDYAHLEDSINQVTLNDRSVTAQKESSEALGGGWRLGFLGTLHCSVFEDRLRQEHGASIIITPPTVPFKVLWTDGKEEIIKNPAEFPDKDQMLNRVAELQEPYVTVTITIPQEYLGKVIELCEANRGEQKELSFFTATQIILKYDLPLAQLVDDFFGKLKGLTKGYASLDYEEAEYRKSNITKLQLLVNKAPVDAVARVVHVSQVERLGKQWVTKFKEHVERQMFEVVIQASAGRRIVARETIKPFRKDVLAKLHASDVSRRRKLLEAQKVGRKKLRGLSGYA
;
A
#
# COMPACT_ATOMS: atom_id res chain seq x y z
N MET A 1 -29.28 -31.77 29.15
CA MET A 1 -29.82 -32.13 27.82
C MET A 1 -29.70 -30.91 26.91
N LEU A 2 -28.76 -30.93 25.99
CA LEU A 2 -28.61 -29.91 24.95
C LEU A 2 -29.48 -30.33 23.76
N PRO A 3 -30.30 -29.42 23.18
CA PRO A 3 -31.20 -29.80 22.09
C PRO A 3 -30.39 -30.12 20.82
N GLY A 4 -30.71 -31.23 20.20
CA GLY A 4 -30.07 -31.80 19.01
C GLY A 4 -30.37 -31.09 17.68
N SER A 5 -30.70 -29.81 17.67
CA SER A 5 -31.13 -29.08 16.45
C SER A 5 -29.99 -28.40 15.65
N ARG A 6 -28.77 -28.28 16.20
CA ARG A 6 -27.66 -27.63 15.49
C ARG A 6 -26.88 -28.52 14.52
N LYS A 7 -27.03 -29.86 14.61
CA LYS A 7 -26.35 -30.76 13.65
C LYS A 7 -27.10 -30.91 12.31
N GLN A 8 -28.40 -30.67 12.28
CA GLN A 8 -29.16 -30.76 11.02
C GLN A 8 -28.97 -29.56 10.11
N SER A 9 -28.87 -28.33 10.65
CA SER A 9 -28.68 -27.14 9.84
C SER A 9 -27.33 -27.07 9.10
N LEU A 10 -26.25 -27.67 9.64
CA LEU A 10 -24.95 -27.76 9.00
C LEU A 10 -24.88 -28.78 7.85
N ILE A 11 -25.89 -29.66 7.74
CA ILE A 11 -25.99 -30.69 6.69
C ILE A 11 -26.86 -30.17 5.52
N GLU A 12 -27.75 -29.23 5.78
CA GLU A 12 -28.66 -28.65 4.76
C GLU A 12 -27.97 -27.63 3.88
N ASP A 13 -26.88 -26.99 4.32
CA ASP A 13 -26.09 -26.01 3.55
C ASP A 13 -25.01 -26.63 2.63
N ARG A 14 -25.18 -27.85 2.20
CA ARG A 14 -24.30 -28.42 1.16
C ARG A 14 -24.49 -27.65 -0.16
N PRO A 15 -23.41 -27.31 -0.85
CA PRO A 15 -23.53 -26.69 -2.16
C PRO A 15 -24.38 -27.60 -3.06
N VAL A 16 -25.60 -27.19 -3.33
CA VAL A 16 -26.52 -27.90 -4.23
C VAL A 16 -26.17 -27.50 -5.65
N GLY A 17 -26.07 -28.46 -6.53
CA GLY A 17 -25.83 -28.20 -7.97
C GLY A 17 -26.52 -29.25 -8.80
N ASP A 18 -26.79 -28.92 -10.07
CA ASP A 18 -27.49 -29.77 -11.02
C ASP A 18 -26.50 -30.33 -12.04
N HIS A 19 -26.27 -31.64 -12.02
CA HIS A 19 -25.34 -32.32 -12.92
C HIS A 19 -25.84 -32.39 -14.37
N THR A 20 -27.11 -32.14 -14.60
CA THR A 20 -27.73 -32.22 -15.93
C THR A 20 -27.68 -30.93 -16.69
N LYS A 21 -27.39 -29.81 -16.02
CA LYS A 21 -27.24 -28.49 -16.61
C LYS A 21 -25.89 -28.29 -17.29
N PRO A 22 -25.79 -27.34 -18.22
CA PRO A 22 -24.49 -26.93 -18.75
C PRO A 22 -23.50 -26.55 -17.65
N LEU A 23 -22.23 -26.81 -17.90
CA LEU A 23 -21.15 -26.52 -16.94
C LEU A 23 -21.14 -25.04 -16.55
N ARG A 24 -21.10 -24.79 -15.25
CA ARG A 24 -20.95 -23.46 -14.67
C ARG A 24 -20.03 -23.51 -13.45
N ILE A 25 -18.87 -22.92 -13.60
CA ILE A 25 -17.79 -22.93 -12.60
C ILE A 25 -17.48 -21.49 -12.17
N LEU A 26 -17.29 -21.28 -10.88
CA LEU A 26 -16.79 -20.04 -10.32
C LEU A 26 -15.32 -20.21 -9.94
N LEU A 27 -14.47 -19.29 -10.38
CA LEU A 27 -13.09 -19.16 -9.91
C LEU A 27 -13.09 -18.49 -8.54
N VAL A 28 -12.65 -19.23 -7.51
CA VAL A 28 -12.61 -18.75 -6.12
C VAL A 28 -11.24 -18.20 -5.77
N ASP A 29 -10.17 -18.90 -6.19
CA ASP A 29 -8.79 -18.52 -5.92
C ASP A 29 -7.85 -19.06 -7.01
N SER A 30 -6.60 -18.62 -7.04
CA SER A 30 -5.60 -19.17 -7.93
C SER A 30 -4.19 -18.87 -7.42
N TRP A 31 -3.27 -19.80 -7.69
CA TRP A 31 -1.86 -19.65 -7.34
C TRP A 31 -0.97 -20.15 -8.48
N TYR A 32 0.28 -19.74 -8.44
CA TYR A 32 1.26 -20.17 -9.41
C TYR A 32 2.09 -21.35 -8.89
N SER A 33 2.27 -22.36 -9.71
CA SER A 33 3.17 -23.49 -9.49
C SER A 33 4.23 -23.50 -10.58
N THR A 34 5.50 -23.64 -10.21
CA THR A 34 6.62 -23.73 -11.16
C THR A 34 6.49 -24.90 -12.12
N TYR A 35 5.76 -25.95 -11.75
CA TYR A 35 5.61 -27.19 -12.56
C TYR A 35 4.34 -27.21 -13.42
N LYS A 36 3.24 -26.64 -12.90
CA LYS A 36 1.90 -26.72 -13.52
C LYS A 36 1.42 -25.36 -14.09
N GLY A 37 2.15 -24.29 -13.83
CA GLY A 37 1.71 -22.92 -14.17
C GLY A 37 0.62 -22.43 -13.22
N VAL A 38 -0.35 -21.69 -13.72
CA VAL A 38 -1.46 -21.17 -12.90
C VAL A 38 -2.45 -22.27 -12.59
N ILE A 39 -2.69 -22.54 -11.32
CA ILE A 39 -3.67 -23.49 -10.81
C ILE A 39 -4.85 -22.68 -10.28
N LEU A 40 -6.06 -23.10 -10.65
CA LEU A 40 -7.31 -22.45 -10.28
C LEU A 40 -8.03 -23.28 -9.21
N LEU A 41 -8.40 -22.65 -8.10
CA LEU A 41 -9.36 -23.21 -7.15
C LEU A 41 -10.76 -22.81 -7.59
N VAL A 42 -11.59 -23.81 -7.83
CA VAL A 42 -12.89 -23.58 -8.45
C VAL A 42 -14.02 -24.25 -7.66
N ARG A 43 -15.19 -23.66 -7.72
CA ARG A 43 -16.45 -24.26 -7.29
C ARG A 43 -17.30 -24.57 -8.51
N VAL A 44 -17.68 -25.83 -8.66
CA VAL A 44 -18.62 -26.26 -9.72
C VAL A 44 -20.04 -26.03 -9.24
N PHE A 45 -20.76 -25.11 -9.86
CA PHE A 45 -22.17 -24.83 -9.55
C PHE A 45 -23.10 -25.78 -10.28
N ASP A 46 -22.91 -25.97 -11.56
CA ASP A 46 -23.73 -26.88 -12.39
C ASP A 46 -22.84 -27.67 -13.33
N GLY A 47 -23.31 -28.80 -13.78
CA GLY A 47 -22.65 -29.67 -14.75
C GLY A 47 -21.52 -30.52 -14.16
N LEU A 48 -20.58 -30.85 -15.01
CA LEU A 48 -19.44 -31.71 -14.75
C LEU A 48 -18.25 -31.26 -15.60
N ILE A 49 -17.02 -31.34 -15.02
CA ILE A 49 -15.77 -31.05 -15.74
C ILE A 49 -14.79 -32.22 -15.61
N ARG A 50 -14.04 -32.47 -16.67
CA ARG A 50 -13.01 -33.52 -16.76
C ARG A 50 -11.75 -32.97 -17.41
N ALA A 51 -10.64 -33.68 -17.22
CA ALA A 51 -9.45 -33.45 -18.02
C ALA A 51 -9.74 -33.64 -19.52
N GLY A 52 -9.23 -32.75 -20.35
CA GLY A 52 -9.47 -32.71 -21.79
C GLY A 52 -10.67 -31.84 -22.22
N ASP A 53 -11.54 -31.44 -21.31
CA ASP A 53 -12.66 -30.55 -21.65
C ASP A 53 -12.16 -29.17 -22.09
N GLN A 54 -12.86 -28.58 -23.07
CA GLN A 54 -12.61 -27.20 -23.50
C GLN A 54 -13.60 -26.25 -22.82
N ILE A 55 -13.07 -25.29 -22.10
CA ILE A 55 -13.87 -24.28 -21.38
C ILE A 55 -13.48 -22.87 -21.80
N VAL A 56 -14.38 -21.94 -21.59
CA VAL A 56 -14.21 -20.52 -21.93
C VAL A 56 -14.47 -19.68 -20.69
N SER A 57 -13.63 -18.65 -20.49
CA SER A 57 -13.77 -17.61 -19.48
C SER A 57 -14.77 -16.56 -19.93
N PHE A 58 -15.72 -16.18 -19.09
CA PHE A 58 -16.63 -15.07 -19.37
C PHE A 58 -15.95 -13.71 -19.26
N ALA A 59 -14.97 -13.56 -18.37
CA ALA A 59 -14.28 -12.29 -18.16
C ALA A 59 -13.32 -11.94 -19.29
N THR A 60 -12.64 -12.94 -19.88
CA THR A 60 -11.60 -12.71 -20.89
C THR A 60 -12.00 -13.18 -22.30
N GLY A 61 -13.01 -14.05 -22.40
CA GLY A 61 -13.39 -14.71 -23.68
C GLY A 61 -12.36 -15.74 -24.17
N LEU A 62 -11.30 -16.00 -23.43
CA LEU A 62 -10.26 -16.94 -23.80
C LEU A 62 -10.70 -18.39 -23.54
N LYS A 63 -10.28 -19.28 -24.45
CA LYS A 63 -10.58 -20.71 -24.39
C LYS A 63 -9.38 -21.47 -23.87
N TYR A 64 -9.65 -22.43 -22.98
CA TYR A 64 -8.63 -23.25 -22.35
C TYR A 64 -8.99 -24.71 -22.41
N THR A 65 -7.97 -25.59 -22.52
CA THR A 65 -8.13 -27.02 -22.41
C THR A 65 -7.72 -27.45 -21.01
N VAL A 66 -8.59 -28.14 -20.31
CA VAL A 66 -8.36 -28.63 -18.94
C VAL A 66 -7.29 -29.74 -18.98
N GLY A 67 -6.19 -29.53 -18.30
CA GLY A 67 -5.10 -30.52 -18.19
C GLY A 67 -5.38 -31.57 -17.12
N GLU A 68 -5.79 -31.12 -15.93
CA GLU A 68 -6.12 -31.99 -14.79
C GLU A 68 -7.20 -31.36 -13.93
N VAL A 69 -7.98 -32.19 -13.28
CA VAL A 69 -8.95 -31.80 -12.26
C VAL A 69 -8.69 -32.59 -10.98
N GLY A 70 -8.92 -32.01 -9.81
CA GLY A 70 -8.70 -32.71 -8.54
C GLY A 70 -9.26 -31.96 -7.35
N ILE A 71 -9.06 -32.52 -6.16
CA ILE A 71 -9.45 -31.92 -4.88
C ILE A 71 -8.21 -31.66 -4.02
N MET A 72 -8.33 -30.78 -3.03
CA MET A 72 -7.32 -30.55 -1.99
C MET A 72 -7.63 -31.43 -0.80
N TYR A 73 -6.70 -32.42 -0.44
CA TYR A 73 -6.91 -33.34 0.69
C TYR A 73 -5.59 -33.89 1.29
N PRO A 74 -4.90 -33.18 2.17
CA PRO A 74 -4.71 -31.75 2.17
C PRO A 74 -3.98 -31.28 0.90
N ASP A 75 -3.20 -32.18 0.29
CA ASP A 75 -2.46 -31.94 -0.95
C ASP A 75 -3.34 -32.12 -2.20
N GLN A 76 -2.83 -31.69 -3.33
CA GLN A 76 -3.47 -31.87 -4.63
C GLN A 76 -3.66 -33.36 -4.94
N THR A 77 -4.91 -33.82 -4.94
CA THR A 77 -5.28 -35.18 -5.26
C THR A 77 -6.06 -35.22 -6.55
N PRO A 78 -5.47 -35.72 -7.66
CA PRO A 78 -6.15 -35.83 -8.96
C PRO A 78 -7.43 -36.63 -8.89
N GLN A 79 -8.45 -36.21 -9.64
CA GLN A 79 -9.74 -36.87 -9.77
C GLN A 79 -10.09 -37.07 -11.24
N THR A 80 -10.97 -37.99 -11.53
CA THR A 80 -11.46 -38.20 -12.90
C THR A 80 -12.40 -37.09 -13.36
N SER A 81 -13.09 -36.44 -12.44
CA SER A 81 -14.04 -35.35 -12.71
C SER A 81 -14.38 -34.58 -11.45
N LEU A 82 -14.76 -33.30 -11.61
CA LEU A 82 -15.44 -32.52 -10.59
C LEU A 82 -16.90 -32.31 -11.01
N ARG A 83 -17.81 -32.49 -10.04
CA ARG A 83 -19.26 -32.42 -10.27
C ARG A 83 -19.88 -31.22 -9.58
N ALA A 84 -21.06 -30.83 -10.02
CA ALA A 84 -21.85 -29.80 -9.39
C ALA A 84 -21.90 -29.96 -7.85
N GLY A 85 -21.68 -28.87 -7.11
CA GLY A 85 -21.59 -28.82 -5.66
C GLY A 85 -20.18 -29.08 -5.11
N GLN A 86 -19.21 -29.50 -5.89
CA GLN A 86 -17.84 -29.73 -5.45
C GLN A 86 -16.95 -28.49 -5.59
N VAL A 87 -15.98 -28.41 -4.68
CA VAL A 87 -14.85 -27.50 -4.75
C VAL A 87 -13.60 -28.33 -5.06
N GLY A 88 -12.79 -27.85 -5.98
CA GLY A 88 -11.57 -28.52 -6.39
C GLY A 88 -10.63 -27.62 -7.16
N TYR A 89 -9.53 -28.16 -7.63
CA TYR A 89 -8.58 -27.44 -8.45
C TYR A 89 -8.61 -27.92 -9.92
N ILE A 90 -8.29 -26.99 -10.80
CA ILE A 90 -8.04 -27.29 -12.21
C ILE A 90 -6.78 -26.56 -12.66
N TYR A 91 -6.07 -27.10 -13.63
CA TYR A 91 -5.09 -26.35 -14.40
C TYR A 91 -5.24 -26.66 -15.89
N PHE A 92 -4.65 -25.81 -16.71
CA PHE A 92 -4.80 -25.88 -18.17
C PHE A 92 -3.54 -26.43 -18.84
N ASN A 93 -3.73 -27.08 -19.99
CA ASN A 93 -2.64 -27.51 -20.85
C ASN A 93 -2.96 -27.14 -22.31
N PRO A 94 -2.20 -26.17 -22.94
CA PRO A 94 -1.13 -25.40 -22.35
C PRO A 94 -1.61 -24.51 -21.21
N GLY A 95 -0.75 -24.24 -20.21
CA GLY A 95 -1.08 -23.40 -19.05
C GLY A 95 -1.40 -21.97 -19.43
N MET A 96 -2.06 -21.24 -18.53
CA MET A 96 -2.26 -19.80 -18.68
C MET A 96 -0.92 -19.07 -18.79
N LYS A 97 -0.81 -18.17 -19.76
CA LYS A 97 0.43 -17.43 -20.04
C LYS A 97 0.68 -16.33 -18.99
N ARG A 98 -0.39 -15.80 -18.42
CA ARG A 98 -0.33 -14.72 -17.43
C ARG A 98 -1.31 -15.01 -16.29
N SER A 99 -0.90 -14.80 -15.07
CA SER A 99 -1.79 -14.95 -13.90
C SER A 99 -2.99 -13.99 -13.95
N GLN A 100 -2.82 -12.83 -14.58
CA GLN A 100 -3.88 -11.84 -14.79
C GLN A 100 -5.07 -12.36 -15.63
N GLU A 101 -4.89 -13.45 -16.39
CA GLU A 101 -5.97 -14.09 -17.15
C GLU A 101 -6.98 -14.82 -16.24
N ALA A 102 -6.56 -15.23 -15.04
CA ALA A 102 -7.43 -15.88 -14.05
C ALA A 102 -8.06 -14.83 -13.11
N LYS A 103 -9.08 -14.12 -13.54
CA LYS A 103 -9.78 -13.13 -12.69
C LYS A 103 -10.59 -13.82 -11.61
N LEU A 104 -10.40 -13.43 -10.35
CA LEU A 104 -11.19 -13.93 -9.23
C LEU A 104 -12.67 -13.61 -9.46
N GLY A 105 -13.55 -14.57 -9.16
CA GLY A 105 -14.97 -14.42 -9.41
C GLY A 105 -15.39 -14.64 -10.86
N ASP A 106 -14.45 -14.98 -11.77
CA ASP A 106 -14.80 -15.30 -13.14
C ASP A 106 -15.61 -16.60 -13.24
N THR A 107 -16.46 -16.65 -14.26
CA THR A 107 -17.27 -17.82 -14.57
C THR A 107 -16.70 -18.53 -15.77
N TYR A 108 -16.54 -19.84 -15.68
CA TYR A 108 -16.17 -20.67 -16.81
C TYR A 108 -17.32 -21.59 -17.21
N THR A 109 -17.47 -21.81 -18.51
CA THR A 109 -18.43 -22.74 -19.08
C THR A 109 -17.79 -23.55 -20.21
N THR A 110 -18.45 -24.61 -20.64
CA THR A 110 -18.01 -25.41 -21.81
C THR A 110 -18.11 -24.56 -23.07
N VAL A 111 -17.14 -24.67 -23.98
CA VAL A 111 -17.14 -24.00 -25.27
C VAL A 111 -18.41 -24.39 -26.06
N GLY A 112 -19.15 -23.38 -26.56
CA GLY A 112 -20.43 -23.53 -27.21
C GLY A 112 -21.66 -23.39 -26.27
N SER A 113 -21.47 -23.24 -24.97
CA SER A 113 -22.56 -23.01 -24.02
C SER A 113 -22.68 -21.56 -23.57
N GLU A 114 -21.86 -20.66 -24.10
CA GLU A 114 -21.76 -19.24 -23.68
C GLU A 114 -23.10 -18.48 -23.82
N GLY A 115 -23.89 -18.82 -24.88
CA GLY A 115 -25.19 -18.20 -25.10
C GLY A 115 -26.32 -18.72 -24.19
N ILE A 116 -26.12 -19.86 -23.53
CA ILE A 116 -27.11 -20.56 -22.70
C ILE A 116 -26.88 -20.25 -21.21
N VAL A 117 -25.61 -20.15 -20.82
CA VAL A 117 -25.18 -19.98 -19.43
C VAL A 117 -25.06 -18.49 -19.09
N LYS A 118 -25.66 -18.07 -17.97
CA LYS A 118 -25.43 -16.72 -17.42
C LYS A 118 -24.23 -16.76 -16.48
N PRO A 119 -23.32 -15.76 -16.56
CA PRO A 119 -22.22 -15.65 -15.63
C PRO A 119 -22.74 -15.51 -14.19
N LEU A 120 -22.02 -16.09 -13.25
CA LEU A 120 -22.27 -15.92 -11.82
C LEU A 120 -21.93 -14.48 -11.40
N PRO A 121 -22.58 -13.94 -10.37
CA PRO A 121 -22.09 -12.71 -9.77
C PRO A 121 -20.67 -12.96 -9.30
N GLY A 122 -19.72 -12.20 -9.82
CA GLY A 122 -18.30 -12.29 -9.46
C GLY A 122 -18.03 -11.72 -8.09
N PHE A 123 -16.75 -11.66 -7.73
CA PHE A 123 -16.28 -10.90 -6.58
C PHE A 123 -15.91 -9.49 -7.06
N GLU A 124 -16.15 -8.49 -6.22
CA GLU A 124 -15.58 -7.17 -6.42
C GLU A 124 -14.06 -7.25 -6.30
N GLU A 125 -13.35 -6.66 -7.25
CA GLU A 125 -11.89 -6.58 -7.14
C GLU A 125 -11.52 -5.72 -5.93
N PRO A 126 -10.64 -6.22 -5.03
CA PRO A 126 -10.23 -5.46 -3.88
C PRO A 126 -9.50 -4.19 -4.32
N LYS A 127 -9.92 -3.04 -3.79
CA LYS A 127 -9.33 -1.75 -4.10
C LYS A 127 -8.11 -1.51 -3.23
N SER A 128 -7.02 -1.06 -3.83
CA SER A 128 -5.85 -0.65 -3.07
C SER A 128 -6.12 0.67 -2.35
N MET A 129 -5.94 0.69 -1.03
CA MET A 129 -6.17 1.84 -0.16
C MET A 129 -4.87 2.57 0.20
N VAL A 130 -3.75 1.86 0.21
CA VAL A 130 -2.44 2.35 0.62
C VAL A 130 -1.45 2.15 -0.51
N PHE A 131 -0.69 3.18 -0.82
CA PHE A 131 0.31 3.17 -1.90
C PHE A 131 1.69 3.49 -1.34
N VAL A 132 2.69 2.71 -1.78
CA VAL A 132 4.10 2.96 -1.50
C VAL A 132 4.89 2.93 -2.80
N ALA A 133 6.04 3.59 -2.85
CA ALA A 133 7.00 3.36 -3.90
C ALA A 133 8.11 2.44 -3.39
N ALA A 134 8.51 1.47 -4.20
CA ALA A 134 9.58 0.52 -3.92
C ALA A 134 10.70 0.72 -4.94
N PHE A 135 11.91 0.95 -4.46
CA PHE A 135 13.11 1.15 -5.29
C PHE A 135 14.19 0.14 -4.89
N PRO A 136 15.00 -0.34 -5.83
CA PRO A 136 16.18 -1.12 -5.47
C PRO A 136 17.21 -0.22 -4.74
N VAL A 137 17.96 -0.78 -3.80
CA VAL A 137 19.06 -0.07 -3.13
C VAL A 137 20.16 0.27 -4.14
N ASP A 138 20.47 -0.68 -5.03
CA ASP A 138 21.36 -0.48 -6.18
C ASP A 138 20.54 -0.58 -7.47
N GLN A 139 20.71 0.40 -8.37
CA GLN A 139 20.03 0.38 -9.67
C GLN A 139 20.43 -0.81 -10.56
N GLY A 140 21.57 -1.45 -10.30
CA GLY A 140 21.98 -2.70 -10.93
C GLY A 140 21.02 -3.87 -10.62
N ASP A 141 20.33 -3.83 -9.48
CA ASP A 141 19.39 -4.85 -9.04
C ASP A 141 17.94 -4.64 -9.56
N TYR A 142 17.72 -3.64 -10.44
CA TYR A 142 16.40 -3.32 -10.95
C TYR A 142 15.69 -4.53 -11.57
N ALA A 143 16.36 -5.29 -12.43
CA ALA A 143 15.77 -6.47 -13.08
C ALA A 143 15.42 -7.57 -12.07
N HIS A 144 16.30 -7.81 -11.08
CA HIS A 144 16.05 -8.77 -10.01
C HIS A 144 14.83 -8.38 -9.16
N LEU A 145 14.67 -7.08 -8.85
CA LEU A 145 13.51 -6.59 -8.12
C LEU A 145 12.23 -6.70 -8.96
N GLU A 146 12.29 -6.44 -10.29
CA GLU A 146 11.15 -6.64 -11.19
C GLU A 146 10.65 -8.07 -11.16
N ASP A 147 11.56 -9.04 -11.31
CA ASP A 147 11.23 -10.46 -11.28
C ASP A 147 10.65 -10.87 -9.92
N SER A 148 11.23 -10.38 -8.83
CA SER A 148 10.76 -10.65 -7.46
C SER A 148 9.35 -10.11 -7.21
N ILE A 149 9.08 -8.86 -7.60
CA ILE A 149 7.73 -8.27 -7.51
C ILE A 149 6.74 -9.08 -8.34
N ASN A 150 7.09 -9.43 -9.57
CA ASN A 150 6.23 -10.23 -10.43
C ASN A 150 5.91 -11.60 -9.80
N GLN A 151 6.90 -12.28 -9.21
CA GLN A 151 6.70 -13.59 -8.57
C GLN A 151 5.80 -13.49 -7.33
N VAL A 152 6.01 -12.51 -6.46
CA VAL A 152 5.17 -12.33 -5.27
C VAL A 152 3.75 -11.95 -5.67
N THR A 153 3.56 -11.06 -6.64
CA THR A 153 2.24 -10.63 -7.13
C THR A 153 1.48 -11.71 -7.90
N LEU A 154 2.17 -12.75 -8.42
CA LEU A 154 1.49 -13.94 -8.98
C LEU A 154 0.56 -14.61 -7.98
N ASN A 155 0.98 -14.66 -6.71
CA ASN A 155 0.23 -15.31 -5.62
C ASN A 155 -0.58 -14.31 -4.78
N ASP A 156 -0.39 -13.00 -5.01
CA ASP A 156 -1.10 -11.94 -4.30
C ASP A 156 -1.67 -10.92 -5.29
N ARG A 157 -2.89 -11.16 -5.72
CA ARG A 157 -3.57 -10.35 -6.74
C ARG A 157 -4.16 -9.05 -6.22
N SER A 158 -4.23 -8.91 -4.91
CA SER A 158 -4.71 -7.68 -4.29
C SER A 158 -3.66 -6.56 -4.38
N VAL A 159 -2.40 -6.90 -4.70
CA VAL A 159 -1.34 -5.94 -4.93
C VAL A 159 -1.38 -5.41 -6.35
N THR A 160 -1.45 -4.10 -6.50
CA THR A 160 -1.26 -3.42 -7.79
C THR A 160 0.17 -2.93 -7.92
N ALA A 161 0.82 -3.20 -9.07
CA ALA A 161 2.18 -2.77 -9.33
C ALA A 161 2.24 -1.95 -10.63
N GLN A 162 2.80 -0.75 -10.59
CA GLN A 162 3.01 0.14 -11.72
C GLN A 162 4.45 0.64 -11.71
N LYS A 163 5.10 0.67 -12.87
CA LYS A 163 6.46 1.23 -12.98
C LYS A 163 6.43 2.72 -12.68
N GLU A 164 7.42 3.17 -11.94
CA GLU A 164 7.60 4.57 -11.53
C GLU A 164 9.07 4.93 -11.60
N SER A 165 9.37 6.22 -11.69
CA SER A 165 10.72 6.75 -11.59
C SER A 165 10.77 7.92 -10.62
N SER A 166 11.83 8.00 -9.83
CA SER A 166 12.15 9.08 -8.92
C SER A 166 13.43 9.76 -9.37
N GLU A 167 13.49 11.08 -9.31
CA GLU A 167 14.72 11.83 -9.60
C GLU A 167 15.84 11.49 -8.61
N ALA A 168 15.48 11.19 -7.36
CA ALA A 168 16.43 10.88 -6.30
C ALA A 168 16.86 9.40 -6.25
N LEU A 169 15.94 8.45 -6.55
CA LEU A 169 16.14 7.01 -6.36
C LEU A 169 16.20 6.20 -7.67
N GLY A 170 15.95 6.84 -8.82
CA GLY A 170 15.95 6.18 -10.12
C GLY A 170 14.66 5.40 -10.40
N GLY A 171 14.79 4.29 -11.14
CA GLY A 171 13.66 3.44 -11.52
C GLY A 171 13.14 2.58 -10.36
N GLY A 172 11.83 2.40 -10.27
CA GLY A 172 11.16 1.62 -9.23
C GLY A 172 9.70 1.30 -9.57
N TRP A 173 8.91 1.00 -8.56
CA TRP A 173 7.49 0.62 -8.69
C TRP A 173 6.62 1.35 -7.68
N ARG A 174 5.45 1.81 -8.12
CA ARG A 174 4.34 2.18 -7.24
C ARG A 174 3.50 0.95 -6.97
N LEU A 175 3.48 0.52 -5.71
CA LEU A 175 2.73 -0.64 -5.24
C LEU A 175 1.50 -0.17 -4.46
N GLY A 176 0.36 -0.79 -4.72
CA GLY A 176 -0.88 -0.53 -3.98
C GLY A 176 -1.30 -1.75 -3.18
N PHE A 177 -1.69 -1.54 -1.94
CA PHE A 177 -2.02 -2.55 -0.95
C PHE A 177 -3.38 -2.30 -0.31
N LEU A 178 -3.99 -3.35 0.25
CA LEU A 178 -5.25 -3.24 1.02
C LEU A 178 -5.06 -2.48 2.34
N GLY A 179 -3.84 -2.49 2.90
CA GLY A 179 -3.51 -1.82 4.14
C GLY A 179 -2.03 -1.89 4.47
N THR A 180 -1.63 -1.27 5.58
CA THR A 180 -0.23 -1.18 6.01
C THR A 180 0.38 -2.52 6.39
N LEU A 181 -0.39 -3.41 7.04
CA LEU A 181 0.07 -4.76 7.38
C LEU A 181 0.36 -5.57 6.12
N HIS A 182 -0.51 -5.49 5.12
CA HIS A 182 -0.30 -6.14 3.83
C HIS A 182 1.01 -5.66 3.16
N CYS A 183 1.28 -4.34 3.21
CA CYS A 183 2.53 -3.77 2.73
C CYS A 183 3.76 -4.36 3.45
N SER A 184 3.71 -4.45 4.80
CA SER A 184 4.81 -4.99 5.59
C SER A 184 5.08 -6.48 5.29
N VAL A 185 4.03 -7.29 5.17
CA VAL A 185 4.15 -8.70 4.80
C VAL A 185 4.74 -8.86 3.40
N PHE A 186 4.33 -8.03 2.45
CA PHE A 186 4.88 -8.06 1.09
C PHE A 186 6.37 -7.67 1.07
N GLU A 187 6.76 -6.65 1.85
CA GLU A 187 8.16 -6.26 2.03
C GLU A 187 9.00 -7.40 2.61
N ASP A 188 8.51 -8.04 3.68
CA ASP A 188 9.19 -9.16 4.32
C ASP A 188 9.35 -10.35 3.35
N ARG A 189 8.35 -10.64 2.54
CA ARG A 189 8.42 -11.68 1.50
C ARG A 189 9.46 -11.36 0.44
N LEU A 190 9.50 -10.13 -0.08
CA LEU A 190 10.52 -9.72 -1.04
C LEU A 190 11.94 -9.91 -0.47
N ARG A 191 12.14 -9.56 0.80
CA ARG A 191 13.44 -9.71 1.45
C ARG A 191 13.80 -11.15 1.77
N GLN A 192 12.87 -11.94 2.33
CA GLN A 192 13.14 -13.28 2.84
C GLN A 192 13.09 -14.35 1.75
N GLU A 193 12.11 -14.29 0.84
CA GLU A 193 11.92 -15.29 -0.20
C GLU A 193 12.80 -15.02 -1.43
N HIS A 194 13.06 -13.75 -1.76
CA HIS A 194 13.77 -13.36 -2.97
C HIS A 194 15.11 -12.66 -2.71
N GLY A 195 15.46 -12.37 -1.46
CA GLY A 195 16.70 -11.67 -1.12
C GLY A 195 16.79 -10.24 -1.69
N ALA A 196 15.68 -9.64 -2.05
CA ALA A 196 15.65 -8.32 -2.67
C ALA A 196 15.99 -7.22 -1.67
N SER A 197 17.03 -6.41 -1.98
CA SER A 197 17.36 -5.22 -1.21
C SER A 197 16.56 -4.04 -1.72
N ILE A 198 15.58 -3.59 -0.92
CA ILE A 198 14.61 -2.57 -1.34
C ILE A 198 14.55 -1.38 -0.38
N ILE A 199 14.27 -0.21 -0.95
CA ILE A 199 13.89 1.01 -0.24
C ILE A 199 12.40 1.20 -0.47
N ILE A 200 11.61 1.23 0.63
CA ILE A 200 10.18 1.52 0.57
C ILE A 200 9.93 2.93 1.10
N THR A 201 9.17 3.72 0.34
CA THR A 201 8.75 5.05 0.77
C THR A 201 7.64 4.96 1.81
N PRO A 202 7.45 6.01 2.63
CA PRO A 202 6.31 6.05 3.55
C PRO A 202 4.98 5.84 2.82
N PRO A 203 4.04 5.09 3.42
CA PRO A 203 2.76 4.81 2.82
C PRO A 203 1.95 6.10 2.60
N THR A 204 1.25 6.17 1.48
CA THR A 204 0.41 7.29 1.07
C THR A 204 -0.98 6.79 0.70
N VAL A 205 -1.96 7.69 0.74
CA VAL A 205 -3.34 7.42 0.33
C VAL A 205 -3.66 8.12 -0.99
N PRO A 206 -4.64 7.64 -1.78
CA PRO A 206 -5.02 8.32 -3.01
C PRO A 206 -5.81 9.59 -2.69
N PHE A 207 -5.52 10.69 -3.39
CA PHE A 207 -6.27 11.95 -3.27
C PHE A 207 -7.01 12.23 -4.57
N LYS A 208 -8.20 12.85 -4.45
CA LYS A 208 -9.00 13.21 -5.61
C LYS A 208 -8.89 14.71 -5.86
N VAL A 209 -8.57 15.07 -7.09
CA VAL A 209 -8.49 16.46 -7.57
C VAL A 209 -9.61 16.68 -8.55
N LEU A 210 -10.42 17.70 -8.28
CA LEU A 210 -11.44 18.22 -9.18
C LEU A 210 -10.84 19.43 -9.89
N TRP A 211 -10.67 19.32 -11.20
CA TRP A 211 -10.15 20.42 -12.02
C TRP A 211 -11.27 21.38 -12.42
N THR A 212 -10.92 22.62 -12.73
CA THR A 212 -11.88 23.66 -13.16
C THR A 212 -12.55 23.36 -14.50
N ASP A 213 -11.97 22.45 -15.29
CA ASP A 213 -12.55 21.93 -16.54
C ASP A 213 -13.59 20.81 -16.32
N GLY A 214 -13.86 20.46 -15.06
CA GLY A 214 -14.80 19.38 -14.67
C GLY A 214 -14.19 17.98 -14.69
N LYS A 215 -12.90 17.82 -14.98
CA LYS A 215 -12.20 16.54 -14.93
C LYS A 215 -11.92 16.14 -13.47
N GLU A 216 -12.17 14.88 -13.15
CA GLU A 216 -11.77 14.26 -11.89
C GLU A 216 -10.51 13.43 -12.09
N GLU A 217 -9.56 13.55 -11.21
CA GLU A 217 -8.30 12.78 -11.26
C GLU A 217 -7.95 12.26 -9.87
N ILE A 218 -7.59 10.96 -9.81
CA ILE A 218 -7.12 10.32 -8.57
C ILE A 218 -5.60 10.26 -8.61
N ILE A 219 -4.97 11.02 -7.73
CA ILE A 219 -3.52 11.08 -7.59
C ILE A 219 -3.07 10.11 -6.51
N LYS A 220 -2.28 9.12 -6.89
CA LYS A 220 -1.69 8.10 -6.01
C LYS A 220 -0.26 8.44 -5.61
N ASN A 221 0.44 9.21 -6.46
CA ASN A 221 1.81 9.62 -6.26
C ASN A 221 1.87 11.06 -5.73
N PRO A 222 2.41 11.32 -4.53
CA PRO A 222 2.56 12.68 -4.01
C PRO A 222 3.42 13.61 -4.89
N ALA A 223 4.32 13.05 -5.71
CA ALA A 223 5.13 13.85 -6.63
C ALA A 223 4.27 14.53 -7.71
N GLU A 224 3.20 13.86 -8.16
CA GLU A 224 2.24 14.35 -9.18
C GLU A 224 1.20 15.33 -8.61
N PHE A 225 1.21 15.57 -7.30
CA PHE A 225 0.26 16.45 -6.65
C PHE A 225 0.41 17.88 -7.19
N PRO A 226 -0.69 18.59 -7.52
CA PRO A 226 -0.65 19.90 -8.16
C PRO A 226 0.23 20.90 -7.42
N ASP A 227 1.05 21.62 -8.16
CA ASP A 227 1.82 22.74 -7.63
C ASP A 227 0.94 23.94 -7.30
N LYS A 228 1.46 24.86 -6.48
CA LYS A 228 0.68 26.02 -6.01
C LYS A 228 0.08 26.86 -7.15
N ASP A 229 0.77 26.98 -8.26
CA ASP A 229 0.29 27.74 -9.42
C ASP A 229 -0.87 27.01 -10.13
N GLN A 230 -0.80 25.69 -10.21
CA GLN A 230 -1.89 24.85 -10.69
C GLN A 230 -3.08 24.87 -9.73
N MET A 231 -2.82 24.81 -8.41
CA MET A 231 -3.86 24.90 -7.39
C MET A 231 -4.67 26.19 -7.47
N LEU A 232 -4.02 27.32 -7.72
CA LEU A 232 -4.69 28.63 -7.81
C LEU A 232 -5.52 28.80 -9.10
N ASN A 233 -5.05 28.23 -10.21
CA ASN A 233 -5.59 28.53 -11.53
C ASN A 233 -6.44 27.40 -12.13
N ARG A 234 -6.24 26.15 -11.71
CA ARG A 234 -6.82 24.98 -12.39
C ARG A 234 -7.55 24.02 -11.48
N VAL A 235 -7.31 24.06 -10.16
CA VAL A 235 -7.95 23.15 -9.20
C VAL A 235 -9.20 23.81 -8.64
N ALA A 236 -10.35 23.17 -8.84
CA ALA A 236 -11.61 23.60 -8.25
C ALA A 236 -11.75 23.12 -6.80
N GLU A 237 -11.38 21.85 -6.54
CA GLU A 237 -11.49 21.28 -5.22
C GLU A 237 -10.49 20.15 -5.02
N LEU A 238 -10.02 19.99 -3.78
CA LEU A 238 -9.20 18.88 -3.32
C LEU A 238 -10.01 18.03 -2.35
N GLN A 239 -9.99 16.72 -2.53
CA GLN A 239 -10.70 15.78 -1.68
C GLN A 239 -9.76 14.69 -1.18
N GLU A 240 -9.93 14.32 0.10
CA GLU A 240 -9.25 13.18 0.72
C GLU A 240 -10.23 12.05 1.02
N PRO A 241 -9.77 10.77 0.96
CA PRO A 241 -10.61 9.64 1.31
C PRO A 241 -10.87 9.59 2.81
N TYR A 242 -12.11 9.33 3.18
CA TYR A 242 -12.54 9.08 4.55
C TYR A 242 -12.88 7.60 4.74
N VAL A 243 -12.82 7.17 5.98
CA VAL A 243 -13.25 5.84 6.42
C VAL A 243 -14.13 5.97 7.64
N THR A 244 -15.15 5.13 7.73
CA THR A 244 -15.95 4.98 8.94
C THR A 244 -15.30 3.90 9.80
N VAL A 245 -14.73 4.28 10.94
CA VAL A 245 -14.10 3.36 11.87
C VAL A 245 -15.07 2.97 12.98
N THR A 246 -15.13 1.68 13.30
CA THR A 246 -15.84 1.11 14.43
C THR A 246 -14.84 0.66 15.47
N ILE A 247 -14.80 1.34 16.61
CA ILE A 247 -13.85 1.09 17.70
C ILE A 247 -14.59 0.48 18.88
N THR A 248 -14.20 -0.72 19.31
CA THR A 248 -14.73 -1.35 20.51
C THR A 248 -13.71 -1.28 21.63
N ILE A 249 -14.11 -0.71 22.77
CA ILE A 249 -13.23 -0.45 23.91
C ILE A 249 -13.93 -0.70 25.25
N PRO A 250 -13.17 -1.02 26.33
CA PRO A 250 -13.66 -0.91 27.68
C PRO A 250 -13.98 0.55 28.06
N GLN A 251 -14.98 0.75 28.89
CA GLN A 251 -15.49 2.08 29.30
C GLN A 251 -14.39 2.97 29.91
N GLU A 252 -13.44 2.40 30.62
CA GLU A 252 -12.34 3.13 31.30
C GLU A 252 -11.45 3.92 30.31
N TYR A 253 -11.39 3.54 29.04
CA TYR A 253 -10.56 4.21 28.01
C TYR A 253 -11.32 5.22 27.17
N LEU A 254 -12.63 5.40 27.41
CA LEU A 254 -13.49 6.22 26.55
C LEU A 254 -12.94 7.64 26.30
N GLY A 255 -12.61 8.37 27.35
CA GLY A 255 -12.11 9.75 27.22
C GLY A 255 -10.83 9.86 26.40
N LYS A 256 -9.86 8.95 26.64
CA LYS A 256 -8.59 8.93 25.91
C LYS A 256 -8.75 8.61 24.44
N VAL A 257 -9.70 7.74 24.10
CA VAL A 257 -9.97 7.35 22.71
C VAL A 257 -10.70 8.47 21.98
N ILE A 258 -11.62 9.17 22.63
CA ILE A 258 -12.27 10.37 22.06
C ILE A 258 -11.21 11.43 21.74
N GLU A 259 -10.33 11.77 22.69
CA GLU A 259 -9.22 12.71 22.46
C GLU A 259 -8.32 12.28 21.29
N LEU A 260 -8.01 10.97 21.17
CA LEU A 260 -7.23 10.45 20.06
C LEU A 260 -7.96 10.65 18.72
N CYS A 261 -9.26 10.35 18.65
CA CYS A 261 -10.05 10.52 17.43
C CYS A 261 -10.13 12.00 17.02
N GLU A 262 -10.41 12.91 17.95
CA GLU A 262 -10.47 14.35 17.70
C GLU A 262 -9.12 14.93 17.26
N ALA A 263 -8.01 14.52 17.90
CA ALA A 263 -6.66 14.92 17.52
C ALA A 263 -6.28 14.46 16.09
N ASN A 264 -6.92 13.39 15.60
CA ASN A 264 -6.76 12.87 14.25
C ASN A 264 -7.90 13.31 13.30
N ARG A 265 -8.62 14.39 13.61
CA ARG A 265 -9.69 14.97 12.78
C ARG A 265 -10.90 14.06 12.61
N GLY A 266 -11.15 13.20 13.61
CA GLY A 266 -12.31 12.31 13.63
C GLY A 266 -13.60 13.06 13.92
N GLU A 267 -14.65 12.71 13.19
CA GLU A 267 -16.02 13.17 13.40
C GLU A 267 -16.83 12.05 14.02
N GLN A 268 -17.34 12.26 15.24
CA GLN A 268 -18.14 11.24 15.93
C GLN A 268 -19.49 11.05 15.23
N LYS A 269 -19.81 9.81 14.89
CA LYS A 269 -21.12 9.42 14.32
C LYS A 269 -22.03 8.81 15.36
N GLU A 270 -21.52 7.85 16.12
CA GLU A 270 -22.31 7.07 17.04
C GLU A 270 -21.48 6.66 18.26
N LEU A 271 -22.15 6.63 19.42
CA LEU A 271 -21.63 6.03 20.64
C LEU A 271 -22.71 5.09 21.17
N SER A 272 -22.41 3.83 21.30
CA SER A 272 -23.34 2.83 21.81
C SER A 272 -22.70 1.91 22.85
N PHE A 273 -23.49 1.47 23.84
CA PHE A 273 -23.06 0.54 24.86
C PHE A 273 -23.38 -0.88 24.40
N PHE A 274 -22.36 -1.67 24.13
CA PHE A 274 -22.53 -3.08 23.72
C PHE A 274 -22.85 -3.96 24.93
N THR A 275 -22.11 -3.74 26.04
CA THR A 275 -22.36 -4.37 27.34
C THR A 275 -22.18 -3.33 28.44
N ALA A 276 -22.38 -3.71 29.71
CA ALA A 276 -22.13 -2.83 30.85
C ALA A 276 -20.68 -2.33 30.94
N THR A 277 -19.74 -3.00 30.30
CA THR A 277 -18.29 -2.70 30.37
C THR A 277 -17.64 -2.36 29.02
N GLN A 278 -18.35 -2.59 27.89
CA GLN A 278 -17.83 -2.36 26.55
C GLN A 278 -18.64 -1.34 25.78
N ILE A 279 -17.95 -0.44 25.13
CA ILE A 279 -18.51 0.65 24.33
C ILE A 279 -18.07 0.49 22.88
N ILE A 280 -18.97 0.76 21.97
CA ILE A 280 -18.71 0.87 20.53
C ILE A 280 -18.78 2.35 20.14
N LEU A 281 -17.72 2.84 19.54
CA LEU A 281 -17.60 4.18 18.98
C LEU A 281 -17.54 4.09 17.46
N LYS A 282 -18.31 4.88 16.75
CA LYS A 282 -18.19 5.05 15.31
C LYS A 282 -17.74 6.47 14.99
N TYR A 283 -16.66 6.57 14.24
CA TYR A 283 -16.07 7.83 13.80
C TYR A 283 -15.81 7.81 12.30
N ASP A 284 -16.00 8.94 11.65
CA ASP A 284 -15.43 9.16 10.32
C ASP A 284 -14.04 9.77 10.50
N LEU A 285 -13.03 9.10 9.96
CA LEU A 285 -11.63 9.53 10.01
C LEU A 285 -11.06 9.66 8.59
N PRO A 286 -10.19 10.65 8.34
CA PRO A 286 -9.40 10.63 7.10
C PRO A 286 -8.53 9.39 7.04
N LEU A 287 -8.54 8.68 5.91
CA LEU A 287 -7.74 7.45 5.72
C LEU A 287 -6.25 7.69 5.98
N ALA A 288 -5.74 8.89 5.61
CA ALA A 288 -4.35 9.26 5.86
C ALA A 288 -3.95 9.19 7.33
N GLN A 289 -4.88 9.48 8.27
CA GLN A 289 -4.62 9.40 9.71
C GLN A 289 -4.58 7.95 10.18
N LEU A 290 -5.40 7.09 9.62
CA LEU A 290 -5.40 5.65 9.92
C LEU A 290 -4.05 5.03 9.52
N VAL A 291 -3.54 5.40 8.35
CA VAL A 291 -2.24 4.96 7.82
C VAL A 291 -1.07 5.50 8.65
N ASP A 292 -1.21 6.67 9.29
CA ASP A 292 -0.20 7.31 10.16
C ASP A 292 -0.14 6.70 11.58
N ASP A 293 -0.28 5.37 11.69
CA ASP A 293 -0.17 4.62 12.95
C ASP A 293 -1.26 4.96 14.01
N PHE A 294 -2.47 5.26 13.55
CA PHE A 294 -3.60 5.44 14.46
C PHE A 294 -3.88 4.18 15.29
N PHE A 295 -3.81 3.01 14.65
CA PHE A 295 -4.06 1.73 15.31
C PHE A 295 -3.03 1.43 16.41
N GLY A 296 -1.75 1.67 16.16
CA GLY A 296 -0.70 1.49 17.17
C GLY A 296 -0.90 2.40 18.38
N LYS A 297 -1.25 3.68 18.14
CA LYS A 297 -1.59 4.64 19.21
C LYS A 297 -2.83 4.19 19.99
N LEU A 298 -3.89 3.74 19.30
CA LEU A 298 -5.11 3.23 19.92
C LEU A 298 -4.81 2.04 20.83
N LYS A 299 -4.05 1.06 20.33
CA LYS A 299 -3.61 -0.11 21.12
C LYS A 299 -2.76 0.28 22.32
N GLY A 300 -1.83 1.20 22.15
CA GLY A 300 -0.98 1.71 23.24
C GLY A 300 -1.78 2.39 24.33
N LEU A 301 -2.74 3.26 23.99
CA LEU A 301 -3.61 3.97 24.95
C LEU A 301 -4.53 3.03 25.71
N THR A 302 -4.99 1.96 25.06
CA THR A 302 -5.95 1.00 25.63
C THR A 302 -5.29 -0.27 26.16
N LYS A 303 -3.95 -0.29 26.30
CA LYS A 303 -3.18 -1.48 26.73
C LYS A 303 -3.52 -2.75 25.93
N GLY A 304 -3.83 -2.59 24.65
CA GLY A 304 -4.17 -3.69 23.74
C GLY A 304 -5.64 -4.10 23.72
N TYR A 305 -6.50 -3.54 24.56
CA TYR A 305 -7.91 -3.97 24.64
C TYR A 305 -8.79 -3.45 23.51
N ALA A 306 -8.44 -2.35 22.82
CA ALA A 306 -9.24 -1.84 21.73
C ALA A 306 -9.23 -2.79 20.53
N SER A 307 -10.37 -2.96 19.89
CA SER A 307 -10.46 -3.46 18.52
C SER A 307 -10.91 -2.33 17.60
N LEU A 308 -10.44 -2.37 16.36
CA LEU A 308 -10.80 -1.40 15.34
C LEU A 308 -11.14 -2.16 14.07
N ASP A 309 -12.27 -1.82 13.49
CA ASP A 309 -12.69 -2.20 12.16
C ASP A 309 -13.01 -0.93 11.37
N TYR A 310 -12.90 -0.97 10.04
CA TYR A 310 -13.17 0.20 9.21
C TYR A 310 -13.77 -0.18 7.87
N GLU A 311 -14.63 0.72 7.38
CA GLU A 311 -15.29 0.64 6.08
C GLU A 311 -14.92 1.88 5.26
N GLU A 312 -14.84 1.72 3.94
CA GLU A 312 -14.64 2.87 3.04
C GLU A 312 -15.83 3.83 3.13
N ALA A 313 -15.52 5.11 3.22
CA ALA A 313 -16.49 6.18 3.12
C ALA A 313 -16.22 7.05 1.89
N GLU A 314 -17.00 8.09 1.70
CA GLU A 314 -16.90 9.00 0.57
C GLU A 314 -15.66 9.91 0.67
N TYR A 315 -15.17 10.36 -0.48
CA TYR A 315 -14.17 11.44 -0.53
C TYR A 315 -14.80 12.75 -0.05
N ARG A 316 -14.08 13.48 0.80
CA ARG A 316 -14.55 14.77 1.33
C ARG A 316 -13.55 15.87 1.01
N LYS A 317 -14.11 17.06 0.78
CA LYS A 317 -13.32 18.28 0.60
C LYS A 317 -12.40 18.50 1.79
N SER A 318 -11.12 18.79 1.51
CA SER A 318 -10.11 18.98 2.54
C SER A 318 -9.04 19.98 2.12
N ASN A 319 -8.51 20.71 3.10
CA ASN A 319 -7.42 21.64 2.88
C ASN A 319 -6.08 20.91 3.01
N ILE A 320 -5.69 20.25 1.95
CA ILE A 320 -4.47 19.43 1.86
C ILE A 320 -3.41 20.13 1.02
N THR A 321 -2.15 19.85 1.31
CA THR A 321 -1.00 20.41 0.59
C THR A 321 0.15 19.41 0.53
N LYS A 322 1.00 19.53 -0.49
CA LYS A 322 2.22 18.75 -0.62
C LYS A 322 3.28 19.28 0.35
N LEU A 323 3.72 18.42 1.27
CA LEU A 323 4.89 18.63 2.13
C LEU A 323 6.06 17.87 1.51
N GLN A 324 7.14 18.56 1.22
CA GLN A 324 8.34 17.98 0.61
C GLN A 324 9.60 18.39 1.38
N LEU A 325 10.61 17.53 1.33
CA LEU A 325 11.93 17.79 1.88
C LEU A 325 12.82 18.39 0.79
N LEU A 326 13.59 19.39 1.15
CA LEU A 326 14.63 19.97 0.29
C LEU A 326 15.99 19.75 0.95
N VAL A 327 16.92 19.15 0.22
CA VAL A 327 18.33 19.03 0.64
C VAL A 327 19.17 19.91 -0.25
N ASN A 328 19.85 20.89 0.33
CA ASN A 328 20.59 21.91 -0.39
C ASN A 328 19.77 22.61 -1.50
N LYS A 329 18.48 22.82 -1.26
CA LYS A 329 17.45 23.39 -2.18
C LYS A 329 16.95 22.43 -3.27
N ALA A 330 17.53 21.24 -3.44
CA ALA A 330 17.01 20.23 -4.34
C ALA A 330 15.86 19.47 -3.64
N PRO A 331 14.71 19.27 -4.29
CA PRO A 331 13.61 18.51 -3.73
C PRO A 331 13.95 17.01 -3.72
N VAL A 332 13.53 16.33 -2.66
CA VAL A 332 13.59 14.87 -2.56
C VAL A 332 12.16 14.33 -2.72
N ASP A 333 11.84 13.91 -3.92
CA ASP A 333 10.50 13.45 -4.34
C ASP A 333 10.05 12.19 -3.60
N ALA A 334 10.96 11.25 -3.32
CA ALA A 334 10.67 9.99 -2.65
C ALA A 334 10.07 10.13 -1.23
N VAL A 335 10.34 11.24 -0.54
CA VAL A 335 9.78 11.54 0.79
C VAL A 335 8.65 12.57 0.77
N ALA A 336 8.18 12.97 -0.41
CA ALA A 336 7.06 13.88 -0.52
C ALA A 336 5.77 13.23 0.01
N ARG A 337 4.97 13.99 0.77
CA ARG A 337 3.66 13.55 1.26
C ARG A 337 2.61 14.63 1.09
N VAL A 338 1.38 14.21 0.82
CA VAL A 338 0.23 15.09 0.89
C VAL A 338 -0.33 15.04 2.30
N VAL A 339 -0.45 16.18 2.95
CA VAL A 339 -0.87 16.29 4.35
C VAL A 339 -1.87 17.43 4.53
N HIS A 340 -2.70 17.34 5.55
CA HIS A 340 -3.60 18.44 5.90
C HIS A 340 -2.80 19.64 6.43
N VAL A 341 -3.23 20.86 6.08
CA VAL A 341 -2.49 22.12 6.41
C VAL A 341 -2.25 22.25 7.92
N SER A 342 -3.16 21.81 8.78
CA SER A 342 -2.97 21.87 10.23
C SER A 342 -1.78 21.06 10.76
N GLN A 343 -1.33 20.05 10.02
CA GLN A 343 -0.24 19.17 10.45
C GLN A 343 1.12 19.55 9.86
N VAL A 344 1.14 20.43 8.87
CA VAL A 344 2.34 20.82 8.11
C VAL A 344 3.49 21.27 9.00
N GLU A 345 3.24 22.14 9.99
CA GLU A 345 4.29 22.67 10.85
C GLU A 345 4.86 21.60 11.79
N ARG A 346 3.99 20.77 12.35
CA ARG A 346 4.41 19.68 13.27
C ARG A 346 5.24 18.64 12.51
N LEU A 347 4.72 18.15 11.39
CA LEU A 347 5.40 17.14 10.57
C LEU A 347 6.68 17.67 9.95
N GLY A 348 6.67 18.91 9.42
CA GLY A 348 7.85 19.53 8.84
C GLY A 348 8.99 19.66 9.85
N LYS A 349 8.72 20.08 11.09
CA LYS A 349 9.73 20.12 12.17
C LYS A 349 10.26 18.73 12.51
N GLN A 350 9.36 17.76 12.67
CA GLN A 350 9.75 16.37 12.99
C GLN A 350 10.67 15.78 11.91
N TRP A 351 10.33 15.97 10.63
CA TRP A 351 11.13 15.46 9.51
C TRP A 351 12.53 16.05 9.51
N VAL A 352 12.63 17.37 9.55
CA VAL A 352 13.92 18.05 9.50
C VAL A 352 14.81 17.64 10.68
N THR A 353 14.23 17.45 11.87
CA THR A 353 14.97 16.98 13.04
C THR A 353 15.46 15.55 12.86
N LYS A 354 14.57 14.62 12.46
CA LYS A 354 14.95 13.22 12.22
C LYS A 354 16.02 13.09 11.13
N PHE A 355 15.87 13.81 10.02
CA PHE A 355 16.88 13.78 8.96
C PHE A 355 18.23 14.30 9.43
N LYS A 356 18.26 15.36 10.24
CA LYS A 356 19.50 15.88 10.83
C LYS A 356 20.20 14.85 11.71
N GLU A 357 19.46 14.01 12.43
CA GLU A 357 20.01 12.98 13.31
C GLU A 357 20.63 11.81 12.51
N HIS A 358 20.06 11.46 11.36
CA HIS A 358 20.47 10.31 10.56
C HIS A 358 21.48 10.64 9.44
N VAL A 359 21.48 11.88 8.96
CA VAL A 359 22.42 12.30 7.91
C VAL A 359 23.79 12.61 8.53
N GLU A 360 24.80 11.90 8.10
CA GLU A 360 26.18 12.11 8.55
C GLU A 360 26.73 13.46 8.12
N ARG A 361 27.66 13.98 8.90
CA ARG A 361 28.36 15.23 8.56
C ARG A 361 29.24 15.02 7.34
N GLN A 362 29.07 15.87 6.35
CA GLN A 362 29.87 15.91 5.15
C GLN A 362 30.98 16.97 5.24
N MET A 363 31.86 17.04 4.23
CA MET A 363 32.90 18.07 4.14
C MET A 363 32.33 19.47 3.85
N PHE A 364 31.06 19.55 3.42
CA PHE A 364 30.32 20.77 3.14
C PHE A 364 29.08 20.88 4.07
N GLU A 365 28.49 22.06 4.09
CA GLU A 365 27.28 22.33 4.86
C GLU A 365 26.06 21.75 4.17
N VAL A 366 25.29 20.91 4.85
CA VAL A 366 24.04 20.35 4.31
C VAL A 366 22.88 21.10 4.95
N VAL A 367 22.07 21.73 4.11
CA VAL A 367 20.86 22.45 4.51
C VAL A 367 19.64 21.59 4.25
N ILE A 368 18.92 21.22 5.30
CA ILE A 368 17.69 20.43 5.23
C ILE A 368 16.52 21.38 5.49
N GLN A 369 15.53 21.37 4.61
CA GLN A 369 14.34 22.22 4.71
C GLN A 369 13.08 21.40 4.44
N ALA A 370 12.03 21.64 5.20
CA ALA A 370 10.69 21.16 4.87
C ALA A 370 9.91 22.32 4.24
N SER A 371 9.29 22.09 3.09
CA SER A 371 8.50 23.09 2.39
C SER A 371 7.09 22.61 2.10
N ALA A 372 6.10 23.50 2.24
CA ALA A 372 4.72 23.30 1.82
C ALA A 372 4.39 24.33 0.74
N GLY A 373 4.31 23.89 -0.51
CA GLY A 373 4.29 24.77 -1.65
C GLY A 373 5.56 25.65 -1.71
N ARG A 374 5.41 26.98 -1.73
CA ARG A 374 6.56 27.92 -1.72
C ARG A 374 7.04 28.31 -0.32
N ARG A 375 6.34 27.92 0.76
CA ARG A 375 6.67 28.29 2.14
C ARG A 375 7.61 27.27 2.76
N ILE A 376 8.76 27.72 3.27
CA ILE A 376 9.63 26.91 4.11
C ILE A 376 9.03 26.89 5.52
N VAL A 377 8.71 25.68 6.01
CA VAL A 377 8.05 25.45 7.30
C VAL A 377 9.08 25.22 8.41
N ALA A 378 10.12 24.45 8.08
CA ALA A 378 11.19 24.15 9.00
C ALA A 378 12.54 24.11 8.27
N ARG A 379 13.61 24.43 8.99
CA ARG A 379 14.97 24.41 8.43
C ARG A 379 15.95 24.00 9.53
N GLU A 380 16.82 23.07 9.19
CA GLU A 380 18.00 22.72 9.97
C GLU A 380 19.25 22.71 9.09
N THR A 381 20.39 22.83 9.72
CA THR A 381 21.67 22.87 9.03
C THR A 381 22.66 21.95 9.70
N ILE A 382 23.20 20.99 8.95
CA ILE A 382 24.28 20.12 9.39
C ILE A 382 25.60 20.81 9.09
N LYS A 383 26.34 21.13 10.16
CA LYS A 383 27.64 21.77 10.03
C LYS A 383 28.65 20.80 9.41
N PRO A 384 29.53 21.27 8.50
CA PRO A 384 30.52 20.41 7.86
C PRO A 384 31.50 19.87 8.89
N PHE A 385 32.09 18.71 8.56
CA PHE A 385 33.21 18.17 9.33
C PHE A 385 34.38 19.13 9.24
N ARG A 386 34.97 19.48 10.37
CA ARG A 386 36.11 20.39 10.43
C ARG A 386 37.26 19.76 11.19
N LYS A 387 38.44 19.81 10.57
CA LYS A 387 39.69 19.49 11.24
C LYS A 387 40.00 20.62 12.25
N ASP A 388 40.32 20.30 13.49
CA ASP A 388 40.82 21.29 14.42
C ASP A 388 42.26 21.67 14.02
N VAL A 389 42.36 22.79 13.27
CA VAL A 389 43.63 23.31 12.79
C VAL A 389 44.41 24.02 13.89
N LEU A 390 43.81 24.23 15.05
CA LEU A 390 44.43 24.92 16.19
C LEU A 390 44.96 23.98 17.28
N ALA A 391 44.65 22.68 17.23
CA ALA A 391 44.95 21.70 18.27
C ALA A 391 46.45 21.61 18.64
N LYS A 392 47.33 21.94 17.71
CA LYS A 392 48.80 21.88 17.91
C LYS A 392 49.46 23.25 18.09
N LEU A 393 48.65 24.32 18.30
CA LEU A 393 49.18 25.68 18.42
C LEU A 393 49.09 26.19 19.84
N HIS A 394 50.20 26.84 20.29
CA HIS A 394 50.17 27.57 21.58
C HIS A 394 49.16 28.71 21.56
N ALA A 395 48.50 28.91 22.67
CA ALA A 395 47.45 29.93 22.81
C ALA A 395 47.90 31.36 22.52
N SER A 396 49.19 31.66 22.71
CA SER A 396 49.82 32.97 22.52
C SER A 396 50.06 33.37 21.06
N ASP A 397 50.08 32.42 20.07
CA ASP A 397 50.37 32.73 18.67
C ASP A 397 49.07 33.12 17.91
N VAL A 398 48.62 34.32 18.20
CA VAL A 398 47.36 34.87 17.63
C VAL A 398 47.45 35.02 16.10
N SER A 399 48.58 35.42 15.57
CA SER A 399 48.79 35.68 14.15
C SER A 399 48.67 34.39 13.33
N ARG A 400 49.28 33.32 13.79
CA ARG A 400 49.27 32.00 13.13
C ARG A 400 47.89 31.35 13.23
N ARG A 401 47.21 31.48 14.37
CA ARG A 401 45.82 31.06 14.56
C ARG A 401 44.89 31.73 13.55
N ARG A 402 45.01 33.05 13.36
CA ARG A 402 44.20 33.80 12.41
C ARG A 402 44.43 33.36 10.99
N LYS A 403 45.72 33.19 10.55
CA LYS A 403 46.08 32.69 9.22
C LYS A 403 45.46 31.30 8.93
N LEU A 404 45.58 30.36 9.86
CA LEU A 404 45.05 29.02 9.68
C LEU A 404 43.52 29.00 9.61
N LEU A 405 42.83 29.79 10.40
CA LEU A 405 41.37 29.94 10.33
C LEU A 405 40.91 30.59 9.02
N GLU A 406 41.65 31.56 8.52
CA GLU A 406 41.38 32.17 7.21
C GLU A 406 41.56 31.19 6.05
N ALA A 407 42.66 30.42 6.06
CA ALA A 407 42.92 29.38 5.08
C ALA A 407 41.79 28.32 5.09
N GLN A 408 41.35 27.89 6.28
CA GLN A 408 40.21 26.98 6.44
C GLN A 408 38.90 27.60 5.90
N LYS A 409 38.68 28.90 6.10
CA LYS A 409 37.52 29.63 5.60
C LYS A 409 37.50 29.70 4.07
N VAL A 410 38.67 29.94 3.43
CA VAL A 410 38.81 29.93 1.98
C VAL A 410 38.57 28.54 1.40
N GLY A 411 39.16 27.48 1.99
CA GLY A 411 38.88 26.09 1.58
C GLY A 411 37.40 25.73 1.64
N ARG A 412 36.70 26.17 2.70
CA ARG A 412 35.27 25.97 2.86
C ARG A 412 34.44 26.65 1.76
N LYS A 413 34.81 27.87 1.33
CA LYS A 413 34.13 28.55 0.22
C LYS A 413 34.23 27.78 -1.09
N LYS A 414 35.41 27.17 -1.37
CA LYS A 414 35.62 26.33 -2.56
C LYS A 414 34.76 25.08 -2.53
N LEU A 415 34.73 24.35 -1.39
CA LEU A 415 33.90 23.14 -1.22
C LEU A 415 32.39 23.43 -1.30
N ARG A 416 31.96 24.62 -0.86
CA ARG A 416 30.54 25.02 -0.99
C ARG A 416 30.10 25.22 -2.44
N GLY A 417 31.03 25.58 -3.33
CA GLY A 417 30.78 25.67 -4.78
C GLY A 417 30.66 24.29 -5.45
N LEU A 418 31.24 23.24 -4.85
CA LEU A 418 31.17 21.87 -5.36
C LEU A 418 29.95 21.09 -4.86
N SER A 419 29.29 21.55 -3.79
CA SER A 419 28.12 20.88 -3.19
C SER A 419 26.85 20.90 -4.07
N GLY A 420 26.88 21.55 -5.23
CA GLY A 420 25.82 21.51 -6.23
C GLY A 420 25.91 20.36 -7.23
N TYR A 421 26.92 19.47 -7.08
CA TYR A 421 27.19 18.32 -7.95
C TYR A 421 27.25 16.96 -7.20
N ALA A 422 26.81 16.94 -5.93
CA ALA A 422 26.77 15.70 -5.12
C ALA A 422 25.33 15.41 -4.70
#